data_fd3c41dbe3a1cf672abb67a6790e1c95
#
_entry.id   fd3c41dbe3a1cf672abb67a6790e1c95
#
_cell.length_a   1.000
_cell.length_b   1.000
_cell.length_c   1.000
_cell.angle_alpha   90.00
_cell.angle_beta   90.00
_cell.angle_gamma   90.00
#
_symmetry.space_group_name_H-M   'P 1'
#
loop_
_entity.id
_entity.type
_entity.pdbx_description
1 polymer ?
#
loop_
_entity_poly.entity_id
_entity_poly.type
_entity_poly.pdbx_seq_one_letter_code
_entity_poly.pdbx_strand_id
1 'polypeptide(L)'
;MALVAGPEVLGFRVPTESGKALLVWGLEEGAEHSLFSAFSEFGLLYSVRVHRNAAVAGPGYYALVKFYSARDASRAQRACHRQRLFQKSPLKVCICTRQKAFKQQVLALRSYKCKELANYYLGFNGWSNQIIMLRNISGFDLENEELGGLLERKCLKYLCVVEVTLPHHGICTRGLGVAEAHVENGRDPLEFVMKTGNVQKLAVEKALSGAFQKILLIVLENGKVAVEYNSAQEESIDSLTDEELRGLIQINDLSLEQLNLEEEFLSDFSFDEEHLLEGRQSN
;
A
#
# COMPACT_ATOMS: atom_id res chain seq x y z
N MET A 1 30.21 8.62 7.70
CA MET A 1 29.74 7.80 6.56
C MET A 1 29.54 8.74 5.38
N ALA A 2 30.23 8.48 4.27
CA ALA A 2 30.11 9.27 3.06
C ALA A 2 28.67 9.21 2.53
N LEU A 3 28.18 10.34 2.04
CA LEU A 3 26.95 10.40 1.23
C LEU A 3 27.07 9.34 0.13
N VAL A 4 26.06 8.49 -0.02
CA VAL A 4 25.91 7.71 -1.24
C VAL A 4 25.61 8.75 -2.34
N ALA A 5 26.67 9.23 -2.97
CA ALA A 5 26.60 10.06 -4.16
C ALA A 5 26.15 9.13 -5.28
N GLY A 6 24.98 9.38 -5.85
CA GLY A 6 24.44 8.60 -6.95
C GLY A 6 22.92 8.54 -6.95
N PRO A 7 22.31 8.06 -8.03
CA PRO A 7 20.88 7.87 -8.12
C PRO A 7 20.39 6.83 -7.08
N GLU A 8 19.25 7.09 -6.47
CA GLU A 8 18.58 6.15 -5.53
C GLU A 8 17.44 5.45 -6.24
N VAL A 9 17.41 4.11 -6.15
CA VAL A 9 16.34 3.30 -6.73
C VAL A 9 15.28 3.01 -5.66
N LEU A 10 14.05 3.39 -5.95
CA LEU A 10 12.89 3.15 -5.08
C LEU A 10 11.89 2.25 -5.80
N GLY A 11 11.58 1.10 -5.19
CA GLY A 11 10.49 0.23 -5.66
C GLY A 11 9.22 0.45 -4.84
N PHE A 12 8.09 0.04 -5.37
CA PHE A 12 6.79 0.06 -4.69
C PHE A 12 6.66 -1.10 -3.69
N ARG A 13 7.55 -1.12 -2.69
CA ARG A 13 7.65 -2.13 -1.65
C ARG A 13 7.86 -1.48 -0.28
N VAL A 14 7.52 -2.21 0.76
CA VAL A 14 7.74 -1.75 2.13
C VAL A 14 9.23 -1.47 2.34
N PRO A 15 9.62 -0.26 2.80
CA PRO A 15 11.03 0.07 3.01
C PRO A 15 11.58 -0.70 4.21
N THR A 16 12.34 -1.76 3.95
CA THR A 16 12.97 -2.62 4.95
C THR A 16 14.48 -2.50 4.94
N GLU A 17 15.04 -1.84 3.91
CA GLU A 17 16.47 -1.71 3.71
C GLU A 17 17.11 -0.85 4.81
N SER A 18 18.39 -1.13 5.08
CA SER A 18 19.21 -0.36 6.02
C SER A 18 19.30 1.12 5.60
N GLY A 19 19.25 1.99 6.58
CA GLY A 19 19.39 3.44 6.35
C GLY A 19 18.07 4.18 6.09
N LYS A 20 16.95 3.49 5.87
CA LYS A 20 15.64 4.12 5.64
C LYS A 20 14.84 4.39 6.92
N ALA A 21 15.27 3.86 8.05
CA ALA A 21 14.61 4.05 9.33
C ALA A 21 15.48 4.85 10.31
N LEU A 22 14.84 5.76 11.02
CA LEU A 22 15.43 6.54 12.10
C LEU A 22 14.81 6.12 13.44
N LEU A 23 15.65 6.04 14.46
CA LEU A 23 15.24 5.92 15.84
C LEU A 23 15.42 7.28 16.51
N VAL A 24 14.34 7.80 17.07
CA VAL A 24 14.29 9.12 17.72
C VAL A 24 14.00 8.91 19.19
N TRP A 25 14.88 9.39 20.07
CA TRP A 25 14.72 9.32 21.51
C TRP A 25 14.56 10.70 22.16
N GLY A 26 14.15 10.67 23.41
CA GLY A 26 13.97 11.88 24.22
C GLY A 26 12.68 12.60 23.88
N LEU A 27 11.66 11.86 23.53
CA LEU A 27 10.36 12.42 23.17
C LEU A 27 9.46 12.60 24.39
N GLU A 28 8.70 13.69 24.37
CA GLU A 28 7.61 13.96 25.29
C GLU A 28 6.32 13.25 24.82
N GLU A 29 5.33 13.14 25.69
CA GLU A 29 4.04 12.54 25.35
C GLU A 29 3.32 13.33 24.25
N GLY A 30 2.63 12.63 23.33
CA GLY A 30 1.87 13.27 22.25
C GLY A 30 2.71 13.82 21.08
N ALA A 31 4.00 13.48 20.99
CA ALA A 31 4.91 14.01 19.98
C ALA A 31 4.69 13.48 18.54
N GLU A 32 3.74 12.56 18.31
CA GLU A 32 3.57 11.85 17.02
C GLU A 32 3.28 12.81 15.85
N HIS A 33 2.30 13.70 16.03
CA HIS A 33 1.94 14.68 15.00
C HIS A 33 3.08 15.67 14.70
N SER A 34 3.75 16.15 15.76
CA SER A 34 4.88 17.06 15.61
C SER A 34 6.07 16.40 14.94
N LEU A 35 6.33 15.12 15.23
CA LEU A 35 7.32 14.31 14.53
C LEU A 35 6.99 14.16 13.06
N PHE A 36 5.74 13.79 12.75
CA PHE A 36 5.31 13.64 11.35
C PHE A 36 5.51 14.95 10.60
N SER A 37 5.05 16.08 11.15
CA SER A 37 5.20 17.40 10.52
C SER A 37 6.67 17.77 10.30
N ALA A 38 7.52 17.65 11.32
CA ALA A 38 8.93 18.04 11.23
C ALA A 38 9.74 17.13 10.27
N PHE A 39 9.48 15.82 10.29
CA PHE A 39 10.25 14.88 9.47
C PHE A 39 9.76 14.80 8.03
N SER A 40 8.48 15.10 7.74
CA SER A 40 7.93 15.13 6.39
C SER A 40 8.56 16.22 5.51
N GLU A 41 9.14 17.27 6.10
CA GLU A 41 9.89 18.32 5.36
C GLU A 41 11.14 17.77 4.63
N PHE A 42 11.69 16.64 5.09
CA PHE A 42 12.87 16.02 4.49
C PHE A 42 12.55 15.04 3.36
N GLY A 43 11.32 14.56 3.27
CA GLY A 43 10.89 13.63 2.24
C GLY A 43 9.68 12.80 2.66
N LEU A 44 9.23 11.94 1.75
CA LEU A 44 8.05 11.12 1.97
C LEU A 44 8.27 10.08 3.07
N LEU A 45 7.39 10.12 4.07
CA LEU A 45 7.39 9.19 5.19
C LEU A 45 6.54 7.95 4.88
N TYR A 46 7.09 6.78 5.09
CA TYR A 46 6.31 5.54 5.09
C TYR A 46 5.47 5.39 6.36
N SER A 47 6.10 5.60 7.53
CA SER A 47 5.42 5.53 8.82
C SER A 47 6.17 6.28 9.93
N VAL A 48 5.41 6.80 10.88
CA VAL A 48 5.88 7.29 12.18
C VAL A 48 5.18 6.46 13.25
N ARG A 49 5.91 5.90 14.19
CA ARG A 49 5.36 5.13 15.31
C ARG A 49 6.05 5.53 16.59
N VAL A 50 5.28 6.03 17.55
CA VAL A 50 5.76 6.40 18.89
C VAL A 50 5.49 5.27 19.86
N HIS A 51 6.48 4.97 20.69
CA HIS A 51 6.43 3.92 21.69
C HIS A 51 6.89 4.47 23.05
N ARG A 52 6.31 3.96 24.12
CA ARG A 52 6.80 4.22 25.47
C ARG A 52 8.14 3.53 25.71
N ASN A 53 9.04 4.16 26.42
CA ASN A 53 10.29 3.53 26.81
C ASN A 53 10.04 2.28 27.67
N ALA A 54 10.92 1.29 27.57
CA ALA A 54 10.94 0.19 28.51
C ALA A 54 11.24 0.71 29.93
N ALA A 55 10.69 0.05 30.96
CA ALA A 55 10.84 0.48 32.36
C ALA A 55 12.31 0.70 32.80
N VAL A 56 13.23 -0.10 32.26
CA VAL A 56 14.68 0.01 32.54
C VAL A 56 15.34 1.23 31.90
N ALA A 57 14.71 1.85 30.89
CA ALA A 57 15.24 3.01 30.16
C ALA A 57 14.73 4.35 30.74
N GLY A 58 13.94 4.30 31.80
CA GLY A 58 13.35 5.46 32.44
C GLY A 58 12.12 6.01 31.72
N PRO A 59 11.45 7.02 32.28
CA PRO A 59 10.26 7.61 31.70
C PRO A 59 10.57 8.32 30.39
N GLY A 60 9.59 8.32 29.46
CA GLY A 60 9.68 8.98 28.16
C GLY A 60 9.26 8.10 27.01
N TYR A 61 9.43 8.63 25.83
CA TYR A 61 9.01 7.98 24.58
C TYR A 61 10.15 7.96 23.57
N TYR A 62 10.08 6.99 22.65
CA TYR A 62 10.92 6.92 21.48
C TYR A 62 10.03 6.69 20.24
N ALA A 63 10.54 7.03 19.06
CA ALA A 63 9.83 6.81 17.81
C ALA A 63 10.69 6.11 16.79
N LEU A 64 10.02 5.32 15.94
CA LEU A 64 10.55 4.79 14.70
C LEU A 64 9.94 5.58 13.55
N VAL A 65 10.79 6.33 12.84
CA VAL A 65 10.42 7.11 11.66
C VAL A 65 11.01 6.43 10.44
N LYS A 66 10.16 6.00 9.50
CA LYS A 66 10.59 5.33 8.27
C LYS A 66 10.33 6.21 7.06
N PHE A 67 11.36 6.36 6.24
CA PHE A 67 11.32 7.02 4.94
C PHE A 67 11.30 5.99 3.81
N TYR A 68 10.80 6.40 2.64
CA TYR A 68 11.00 5.61 1.42
C TYR A 68 12.43 5.73 0.91
N SER A 69 13.08 6.89 1.09
CA SER A 69 14.44 7.21 0.66
C SER A 69 15.43 7.16 1.83
N ALA A 70 16.56 6.48 1.65
CA ALA A 70 17.67 6.48 2.61
C ALA A 70 18.40 7.83 2.62
N ARG A 71 18.40 8.54 1.49
CA ARG A 71 18.94 9.88 1.37
C ARG A 71 18.16 10.87 2.23
N ASP A 72 16.83 10.79 2.19
CA ASP A 72 15.95 11.66 2.98
C ASP A 72 16.09 11.37 4.47
N ALA A 73 16.15 10.10 4.87
CA ALA A 73 16.43 9.70 6.25
C ALA A 73 17.78 10.26 6.74
N SER A 74 18.84 10.20 5.91
CA SER A 74 20.15 10.74 6.25
C SER A 74 20.15 12.26 6.37
N ARG A 75 19.38 12.97 5.53
CA ARG A 75 19.20 14.43 5.63
C ARG A 75 18.48 14.79 6.93
N ALA A 76 17.38 14.11 7.22
CA ALA A 76 16.60 14.31 8.43
C ALA A 76 17.44 14.05 9.69
N GLN A 77 18.20 12.95 9.71
CA GLN A 77 19.08 12.63 10.84
C GLN A 77 20.08 13.75 11.13
N ARG A 78 20.77 14.27 10.11
CA ARG A 78 21.76 15.34 10.25
C ARG A 78 21.15 16.66 10.70
N ALA A 79 19.97 17.00 10.16
CA ALA A 79 19.29 18.25 10.49
C ALA A 79 18.64 18.23 11.89
N CYS A 80 18.09 17.08 12.30
CA CYS A 80 17.28 17.00 13.53
C CYS A 80 18.07 16.52 14.77
N HIS A 81 19.25 15.89 14.58
CA HIS A 81 20.03 15.36 15.70
C HIS A 81 20.52 16.48 16.61
N ARG A 82 20.21 16.36 17.92
CA ARG A 82 20.50 17.36 18.97
C ARG A 82 19.81 18.71 18.79
N GLN A 83 18.78 18.80 17.94
CA GLN A 83 17.97 20.00 17.78
C GLN A 83 16.75 19.99 18.69
N ARG A 84 16.28 21.19 19.07
CA ARG A 84 15.03 21.44 19.79
C ARG A 84 13.98 21.90 18.78
N LEU A 85 13.27 20.97 18.17
CA LEU A 85 12.36 21.28 17.05
C LEU A 85 10.97 21.70 17.54
N PHE A 86 10.34 20.88 18.37
CA PHE A 86 8.96 21.09 18.83
C PHE A 86 8.80 20.89 20.35
N GLN A 87 9.87 20.60 21.06
CA GLN A 87 9.92 20.38 22.49
C GLN A 87 11.13 21.07 23.12
N LYS A 88 11.15 21.21 24.47
CA LYS A 88 12.24 21.89 25.19
C LYS A 88 13.54 21.09 25.22
N SER A 89 13.44 19.76 25.23
CA SER A 89 14.58 18.86 25.24
C SER A 89 15.08 18.59 23.80
N PRO A 90 16.41 18.45 23.59
CA PRO A 90 16.95 18.15 22.28
C PRO A 90 16.66 16.70 21.87
N LEU A 91 16.32 16.50 20.59
CA LEU A 91 16.07 15.18 20.03
C LEU A 91 17.38 14.42 19.82
N LYS A 92 17.38 13.13 20.12
CA LYS A 92 18.48 12.24 19.76
C LYS A 92 18.03 11.34 18.60
N VAL A 93 18.56 11.59 17.39
CA VAL A 93 18.16 10.92 16.16
C VAL A 93 19.32 10.06 15.65
N CYS A 94 19.07 8.77 15.45
CA CYS A 94 20.06 7.82 14.92
C CYS A 94 19.47 7.00 13.78
N ILE A 95 20.31 6.70 12.78
CA ILE A 95 19.94 5.78 11.68
C ILE A 95 19.92 4.36 12.22
N CYS A 96 18.85 3.62 11.93
CA CYS A 96 18.76 2.20 12.21
C CYS A 96 19.58 1.40 11.21
N THR A 97 20.71 0.85 11.64
CA THR A 97 21.61 0.04 10.81
C THR A 97 21.45 -1.46 11.07
N ARG A 98 20.69 -1.87 12.07
CA ARG A 98 20.51 -3.29 12.40
C ARG A 98 19.67 -3.99 11.31
N GLN A 99 20.34 -4.74 10.48
CA GLN A 99 19.71 -5.81 9.70
C GLN A 99 19.37 -6.95 10.66
N LYS A 100 18.10 -7.30 10.82
CA LYS A 100 17.75 -8.59 11.40
C LYS A 100 18.23 -9.65 10.42
N ALA A 101 18.91 -10.69 10.93
CA ALA A 101 19.54 -11.77 10.17
C ALA A 101 18.55 -12.70 9.42
N PHE A 102 17.26 -12.38 9.38
CA PHE A 102 16.27 -13.13 8.62
C PHE A 102 16.22 -12.61 7.19
N LYS A 103 16.15 -13.52 6.21
CA LYS A 103 15.81 -13.18 4.82
C LYS A 103 14.54 -12.35 4.86
N GLN A 104 14.67 -11.05 4.63
CA GLN A 104 13.51 -10.16 4.63
C GLN A 104 12.68 -10.50 3.41
N GLN A 105 11.47 -10.98 3.66
CA GLN A 105 10.48 -11.13 2.61
C GLN A 105 10.17 -9.73 2.05
N VAL A 106 10.31 -9.58 0.74
CA VAL A 106 9.93 -8.34 0.05
C VAL A 106 8.42 -8.23 0.12
N LEU A 107 7.94 -7.28 0.90
CA LEU A 107 6.51 -7.03 1.06
C LEU A 107 6.07 -5.91 0.10
N ALA A 108 5.02 -6.20 -0.67
CA ALA A 108 4.36 -5.21 -1.51
C ALA A 108 3.77 -4.07 -0.68
N LEU A 109 3.75 -2.86 -1.24
CA LEU A 109 2.99 -1.76 -0.65
C LEU A 109 1.49 -2.02 -0.84
N ARG A 110 0.69 -1.58 0.12
CA ARG A 110 -0.77 -1.49 -0.07
C ARG A 110 -1.09 -0.44 -1.15
N SER A 111 -2.20 -0.62 -1.83
CA SER A 111 -2.62 0.24 -2.96
C SER A 111 -2.60 1.74 -2.64
N TYR A 112 -3.09 2.16 -1.47
CA TYR A 112 -3.08 3.56 -1.06
C TYR A 112 -1.65 4.12 -0.88
N LYS A 113 -0.71 3.31 -0.37
CA LYS A 113 0.72 3.68 -0.26
C LYS A 113 1.41 3.73 -1.61
N CYS A 114 0.98 2.90 -2.57
CA CYS A 114 1.44 3.01 -3.95
C CYS A 114 0.99 4.35 -4.57
N LYS A 115 -0.28 4.72 -4.39
CA LYS A 115 -0.80 6.02 -4.86
C LYS A 115 -0.06 7.20 -4.22
N GLU A 116 0.19 7.15 -2.91
CA GLU A 116 0.93 8.18 -2.18
C GLU A 116 2.35 8.35 -2.75
N LEU A 117 3.08 7.25 -2.94
CA LEU A 117 4.44 7.25 -3.49
C LEU A 117 4.46 7.75 -4.95
N ALA A 118 3.52 7.28 -5.79
CA ALA A 118 3.38 7.73 -7.16
C ALA A 118 3.05 9.23 -7.25
N ASN A 119 2.10 9.72 -6.47
CA ASN A 119 1.74 11.13 -6.45
C ASN A 119 2.89 12.02 -5.99
N TYR A 120 3.71 11.57 -5.04
CA TYR A 120 4.84 12.34 -4.54
C TYR A 120 5.94 12.49 -5.59
N TYR A 121 6.31 11.41 -6.30
CA TYR A 121 7.44 11.43 -7.23
C TYR A 121 7.06 11.74 -8.67
N LEU A 122 5.89 11.32 -9.13
CA LEU A 122 5.43 11.49 -10.51
C LEU A 122 4.44 12.66 -10.65
N GLY A 123 3.85 13.11 -9.54
CA GLY A 123 2.77 14.07 -9.53
C GLY A 123 1.40 13.43 -9.80
N PHE A 124 0.34 14.13 -9.42
CA PHE A 124 -1.04 13.66 -9.56
C PHE A 124 -1.41 13.30 -11.01
N ASN A 125 -0.94 14.06 -11.99
CA ASN A 125 -1.19 13.83 -13.41
C ASN A 125 -0.10 12.99 -14.10
N GLY A 126 0.92 12.51 -13.38
CA GLY A 126 2.04 11.74 -13.95
C GLY A 126 1.72 10.28 -14.19
N TRP A 127 0.60 9.79 -13.70
CA TRP A 127 0.17 8.40 -13.82
C TRP A 127 -1.35 8.29 -13.83
N SER A 128 -1.85 7.18 -14.36
CA SER A 128 -3.27 6.82 -14.33
C SER A 128 -3.44 5.32 -14.11
N ASN A 129 -4.63 4.91 -13.71
CA ASN A 129 -4.98 3.49 -13.63
C ASN A 129 -6.35 3.24 -14.25
N GLN A 130 -6.52 2.03 -14.77
CA GLN A 130 -7.77 1.56 -15.36
C GLN A 130 -8.02 0.11 -14.97
N ILE A 131 -9.25 -0.21 -14.61
CA ILE A 131 -9.66 -1.60 -14.42
C ILE A 131 -9.95 -2.18 -15.80
N ILE A 132 -9.11 -3.14 -16.24
CA ILE A 132 -9.29 -3.83 -17.52
C ILE A 132 -10.33 -4.93 -17.38
N MET A 133 -10.30 -5.64 -16.26
CA MET A 133 -11.22 -6.74 -15.99
C MET A 133 -11.50 -6.86 -14.49
N LEU A 134 -12.77 -7.07 -14.15
CA LEU A 134 -13.20 -7.48 -12.81
C LEU A 134 -14.25 -8.58 -12.97
N ARG A 135 -13.93 -9.79 -12.56
CA ARG A 135 -14.77 -10.96 -12.84
C ARG A 135 -14.97 -11.82 -11.60
N ASN A 136 -16.20 -12.28 -11.42
CA ASN A 136 -16.52 -13.28 -10.39
C ASN A 136 -16.04 -14.66 -10.87
N ILE A 137 -15.25 -15.35 -10.03
CA ILE A 137 -14.69 -16.67 -10.30
C ILE A 137 -15.09 -17.69 -9.22
N SER A 138 -16.18 -17.45 -8.51
CA SER A 138 -16.62 -18.28 -7.36
C SER A 138 -16.95 -19.73 -7.70
N GLY A 139 -17.17 -20.07 -8.96
CA GLY A 139 -17.56 -21.42 -9.39
C GLY A 139 -16.42 -22.38 -9.75
N PHE A 140 -15.13 -21.94 -9.64
CA PHE A 140 -14.00 -22.78 -10.09
C PHE A 140 -13.51 -23.80 -9.07
N ASP A 141 -13.96 -23.74 -7.81
CA ASP A 141 -13.52 -24.65 -6.74
C ASP A 141 -14.43 -25.89 -6.55
N LEU A 142 -15.26 -26.21 -7.55
CA LEU A 142 -16.27 -27.29 -7.47
C LEU A 142 -15.71 -28.74 -7.41
N GLU A 143 -14.38 -28.92 -7.48
CA GLU A 143 -13.81 -30.29 -7.45
C GLU A 143 -13.76 -30.95 -6.06
N ASN A 144 -14.23 -30.27 -4.97
CA ASN A 144 -14.17 -30.79 -3.61
C ASN A 144 -15.54 -30.96 -2.91
N GLU A 145 -16.64 -31.01 -3.66
CA GLU A 145 -18.00 -31.12 -3.08
C GLU A 145 -18.43 -32.55 -2.67
N GLU A 146 -17.54 -33.56 -2.68
CA GLU A 146 -17.91 -34.93 -2.30
C GLU A 146 -17.91 -35.24 -0.79
N LEU A 147 -17.69 -34.26 0.09
CA LEU A 147 -17.85 -34.48 1.53
C LEU A 147 -19.07 -33.73 2.06
N GLY A 148 -20.21 -34.43 2.06
CA GLY A 148 -21.48 -33.98 2.62
C GLY A 148 -21.37 -33.40 4.04
N GLY A 149 -21.33 -32.07 4.13
CA GLY A 149 -21.34 -31.32 5.37
C GLY A 149 -22.46 -30.29 5.37
N LEU A 150 -23.28 -30.33 6.39
CA LEU A 150 -24.54 -29.61 6.67
C LEU A 150 -24.50 -28.07 6.63
N LEU A 151 -23.44 -27.43 6.13
CA LEU A 151 -23.34 -25.98 5.98
C LEU A 151 -22.60 -25.67 4.65
N GLU A 152 -23.37 -25.46 3.60
CA GLU A 152 -22.83 -24.92 2.33
C GLU A 152 -22.29 -23.50 2.59
N ARG A 153 -20.98 -23.41 2.78
CA ARG A 153 -20.26 -22.13 2.78
C ARG A 153 -19.99 -21.72 1.35
N LYS A 154 -20.75 -20.74 0.85
CA LYS A 154 -20.45 -20.15 -0.47
C LYS A 154 -19.20 -19.29 -0.36
N CYS A 155 -18.20 -19.58 -1.19
CA CYS A 155 -17.00 -18.76 -1.31
C CYS A 155 -17.20 -17.74 -2.45
N LEU A 156 -17.19 -16.45 -2.12
CA LEU A 156 -17.12 -15.38 -3.11
C LEU A 156 -15.67 -15.16 -3.50
N LYS A 157 -15.36 -15.27 -4.80
CA LYS A 157 -14.01 -15.08 -5.31
C LYS A 157 -14.05 -14.16 -6.54
N TYR A 158 -13.20 -13.13 -6.54
CA TYR A 158 -13.08 -12.18 -7.64
C TYR A 158 -11.66 -12.10 -8.14
N LEU A 159 -11.53 -12.03 -9.47
CA LEU A 159 -10.30 -11.75 -10.19
C LEU A 159 -10.39 -10.34 -10.78
N CYS A 160 -9.33 -9.57 -10.61
CA CYS A 160 -9.21 -8.23 -11.18
C CYS A 160 -7.89 -8.08 -11.93
N VAL A 161 -7.93 -7.39 -13.07
CA VAL A 161 -6.74 -6.91 -13.79
C VAL A 161 -6.82 -5.39 -13.82
N VAL A 162 -5.77 -4.74 -13.32
CA VAL A 162 -5.61 -3.29 -13.35
C VAL A 162 -4.40 -2.94 -14.19
N GLU A 163 -4.55 -1.96 -15.05
CA GLU A 163 -3.47 -1.36 -15.82
C GLU A 163 -3.06 -0.03 -15.18
N VAL A 164 -1.77 0.19 -15.03
CA VAL A 164 -1.16 1.46 -14.61
C VAL A 164 -0.36 2.01 -15.77
N THR A 165 -0.66 3.23 -16.17
CA THR A 165 0.00 3.92 -17.28
C THR A 165 0.75 5.15 -16.78
N LEU A 166 1.99 5.30 -17.23
CA LEU A 166 2.82 6.48 -17.01
C LEU A 166 3.07 7.16 -18.37
N PRO A 167 2.20 8.09 -18.79
CA PRO A 167 2.23 8.64 -20.16
C PRO A 167 3.56 9.32 -20.52
N HIS A 168 4.15 10.07 -19.58
CA HIS A 168 5.41 10.79 -19.80
C HIS A 168 6.63 9.88 -19.93
N HIS A 169 6.52 8.63 -19.49
CA HIS A 169 7.61 7.65 -19.52
C HIS A 169 7.37 6.52 -20.53
N GLY A 170 6.22 6.51 -21.20
CA GLY A 170 5.85 5.44 -22.15
C GLY A 170 5.74 4.06 -21.49
N ILE A 171 5.48 4.00 -20.19
CA ILE A 171 5.39 2.75 -19.44
C ILE A 171 3.92 2.42 -19.18
N CYS A 172 3.57 1.16 -19.45
CA CYS A 172 2.28 0.56 -19.15
C CYS A 172 2.54 -0.77 -18.44
N THR A 173 1.94 -0.96 -17.27
CA THR A 173 2.10 -2.19 -16.47
C THR A 173 0.73 -2.71 -16.05
N ARG A 174 0.58 -4.03 -16.01
CA ARG A 174 -0.65 -4.68 -15.56
C ARG A 174 -0.40 -5.48 -14.28
N GLY A 175 -1.35 -5.46 -13.39
CA GLY A 175 -1.32 -6.26 -12.17
C GLY A 175 -2.56 -7.10 -12.04
N LEU A 176 -2.37 -8.29 -11.48
CA LEU A 176 -3.42 -9.26 -11.18
C LEU A 176 -3.73 -9.24 -9.69
N GLY A 177 -5.02 -9.27 -9.34
CA GLY A 177 -5.45 -9.37 -7.96
C GLY A 177 -6.59 -10.36 -7.80
N VAL A 178 -6.42 -11.30 -6.87
CA VAL A 178 -7.48 -12.24 -6.48
C VAL A 178 -7.85 -11.98 -5.03
N ALA A 179 -9.15 -11.92 -4.76
CA ALA A 179 -9.68 -11.83 -3.41
C ALA A 179 -10.84 -12.80 -3.22
N GLU A 180 -10.96 -13.31 -1.99
CA GLU A 180 -12.01 -14.25 -1.63
C GLU A 180 -12.55 -13.94 -0.23
N ALA A 181 -13.83 -14.27 -0.01
CA ALA A 181 -14.44 -14.25 1.30
C ALA A 181 -15.49 -15.37 1.41
N HIS A 182 -15.54 -15.99 2.56
CA HIS A 182 -16.58 -16.96 2.87
C HIS A 182 -17.88 -16.24 3.27
N VAL A 183 -18.98 -16.65 2.63
CA VAL A 183 -20.33 -16.21 2.99
C VAL A 183 -21.02 -17.38 3.65
N GLU A 184 -21.38 -17.23 4.91
CA GLU A 184 -22.27 -18.16 5.55
C GLU A 184 -23.65 -18.01 4.88
N ASN A 185 -24.40 -19.09 4.72
CA ASN A 185 -25.76 -19.06 4.18
C ASN A 185 -26.66 -18.23 5.12
N GLY A 186 -26.32 -16.95 5.24
CA GLY A 186 -27.01 -15.96 6.03
C GLY A 186 -28.23 -15.46 5.27
N ARG A 187 -29.32 -15.31 6.01
CA ARG A 187 -30.59 -14.83 5.51
C ARG A 187 -30.62 -13.34 5.16
N ASP A 188 -29.48 -12.64 5.27
CA ASP A 188 -29.42 -11.19 5.04
C ASP A 188 -28.80 -10.85 3.68
N PRO A 189 -29.63 -10.43 2.70
CA PRO A 189 -29.16 -9.99 1.38
C PRO A 189 -28.19 -8.81 1.45
N LEU A 190 -28.32 -7.93 2.45
CA LEU A 190 -27.47 -6.75 2.62
C LEU A 190 -26.04 -7.16 2.97
N GLU A 191 -25.87 -8.13 3.87
CA GLU A 191 -24.55 -8.67 4.22
C GLU A 191 -23.85 -9.26 2.99
N PHE A 192 -24.60 -9.98 2.13
CA PHE A 192 -24.06 -10.53 0.90
C PHE A 192 -23.55 -9.44 -0.05
N VAL A 193 -24.33 -8.37 -0.26
CA VAL A 193 -23.93 -7.25 -1.13
C VAL A 193 -22.71 -6.54 -0.56
N MET A 194 -22.66 -6.27 0.74
CA MET A 194 -21.51 -5.64 1.40
C MET A 194 -20.25 -6.51 1.28
N LYS A 195 -20.34 -7.81 1.52
CA LYS A 195 -19.20 -8.74 1.37
C LYS A 195 -18.72 -8.78 -0.08
N THR A 196 -19.63 -8.79 -1.05
CA THR A 196 -19.30 -8.76 -2.48
C THR A 196 -18.50 -7.50 -2.82
N GLY A 197 -18.98 -6.32 -2.44
CA GLY A 197 -18.30 -5.06 -2.66
C GLY A 197 -16.89 -5.03 -2.02
N ASN A 198 -16.76 -5.54 -0.79
CA ASN A 198 -15.48 -5.61 -0.11
C ASN A 198 -14.48 -6.54 -0.82
N VAL A 199 -14.93 -7.70 -1.32
CA VAL A 199 -14.07 -8.64 -2.06
C VAL A 199 -13.63 -8.04 -3.39
N GLN A 200 -14.54 -7.39 -4.13
CA GLN A 200 -14.22 -6.67 -5.36
C GLN A 200 -13.19 -5.59 -5.12
N LYS A 201 -13.41 -4.73 -4.11
CA LYS A 201 -12.45 -3.67 -3.72
C LYS A 201 -11.07 -4.25 -3.40
N LEU A 202 -11.04 -5.33 -2.61
CA LEU A 202 -9.77 -5.97 -2.24
C LEU A 202 -9.05 -6.58 -3.46
N ALA A 203 -9.78 -7.15 -4.42
CA ALA A 203 -9.19 -7.65 -5.68
C ALA A 203 -8.55 -6.52 -6.49
N VAL A 204 -9.26 -5.38 -6.63
CA VAL A 204 -8.74 -4.17 -7.30
C VAL A 204 -7.50 -3.63 -6.59
N GLU A 205 -7.51 -3.54 -5.27
CA GLU A 205 -6.37 -3.05 -4.48
C GLU A 205 -5.14 -3.94 -4.64
N LYS A 206 -5.31 -5.26 -4.64
CA LYS A 206 -4.23 -6.22 -4.89
C LYS A 206 -3.68 -6.08 -6.31
N ALA A 207 -4.56 -5.99 -7.32
CA ALA A 207 -4.17 -5.80 -8.72
C ALA A 207 -3.36 -4.51 -8.91
N LEU A 208 -3.83 -3.40 -8.36
CA LEU A 208 -3.14 -2.12 -8.44
C LEU A 208 -1.76 -2.18 -7.76
N SER A 209 -1.67 -2.79 -6.58
CA SER A 209 -0.39 -3.00 -5.91
C SER A 209 0.57 -3.85 -6.76
N GLY A 210 0.08 -4.91 -7.41
CA GLY A 210 0.86 -5.75 -8.32
C GLY A 210 1.39 -5.00 -9.53
N ALA A 211 0.57 -4.15 -10.16
CA ALA A 211 1.00 -3.30 -11.28
C ALA A 211 2.15 -2.36 -10.89
N PHE A 212 2.03 -1.70 -9.72
CA PHE A 212 3.09 -0.81 -9.23
C PHE A 212 4.40 -1.51 -8.89
N GLN A 213 4.39 -2.78 -8.47
CA GLN A 213 5.62 -3.53 -8.15
C GLN A 213 6.55 -3.69 -9.36
N LYS A 214 6.02 -3.59 -10.59
CA LYS A 214 6.75 -3.64 -11.85
C LYS A 214 7.41 -2.31 -12.22
N ILE A 215 7.27 -1.28 -11.39
CA ILE A 215 7.80 0.07 -11.62
C ILE A 215 8.91 0.35 -10.62
N LEU A 216 10.03 0.87 -11.12
CA LEU A 216 11.13 1.39 -10.32
C LEU A 216 11.27 2.88 -10.57
N LEU A 217 11.37 3.65 -9.49
CA LEU A 217 11.64 5.08 -9.51
C LEU A 217 13.12 5.30 -9.26
N ILE A 218 13.81 5.96 -10.17
CA ILE A 218 15.24 6.31 -10.07
C ILE A 218 15.32 7.80 -9.73
N VAL A 219 15.56 8.09 -8.47
CA VAL A 219 15.63 9.47 -7.95
C VAL A 219 17.06 9.98 -8.10
N LEU A 220 17.25 10.95 -8.97
CA LEU A 220 18.55 11.59 -9.23
C LEU A 220 18.92 12.60 -8.13
N GLU A 221 20.19 13.01 -8.08
CA GLU A 221 20.67 13.98 -7.08
C GLU A 221 20.03 15.37 -7.23
N ASN A 222 19.66 15.74 -8.44
CA ASN A 222 19.00 17.00 -8.76
C ASN A 222 17.48 17.00 -8.51
N GLY A 223 16.95 15.93 -7.88
CA GLY A 223 15.52 15.77 -7.59
C GLY A 223 14.68 15.33 -8.78
N LYS A 224 15.24 15.14 -9.97
CA LYS A 224 14.52 14.55 -11.10
C LYS A 224 14.32 13.06 -10.88
N VAL A 225 13.23 12.54 -11.42
CA VAL A 225 12.87 11.13 -11.34
C VAL A 225 12.83 10.54 -12.73
N ALA A 226 13.59 9.47 -12.93
CA ALA A 226 13.43 8.57 -14.06
C ALA A 226 12.62 7.35 -13.63
N VAL A 227 11.99 6.69 -14.58
CA VAL A 227 11.18 5.48 -14.31
C VAL A 227 11.72 4.36 -15.18
N GLU A 228 11.82 3.19 -14.58
CA GLU A 228 12.25 1.97 -15.25
C GLU A 228 11.23 0.85 -15.01
N TYR A 229 11.04 -0.01 -16.01
CA TYR A 229 10.25 -1.22 -15.89
C TYR A 229 11.11 -2.32 -15.23
N ASN A 230 10.57 -2.92 -14.17
CA ASN A 230 11.25 -4.01 -13.46
C ASN A 230 10.96 -5.36 -14.12
N SER A 231 11.79 -5.74 -15.08
CA SER A 231 11.68 -7.00 -15.82
C SER A 231 11.77 -8.25 -14.94
N ALA A 232 12.33 -8.14 -13.73
CA ALA A 232 12.38 -9.28 -12.80
C ALA A 232 11.00 -9.67 -12.24
N GLN A 233 9.98 -8.85 -12.47
CA GLN A 233 8.59 -9.11 -12.07
C GLN A 233 7.64 -9.15 -13.28
N GLU A 234 8.19 -9.42 -14.45
CA GLU A 234 7.40 -9.61 -15.66
C GLU A 234 6.49 -10.83 -15.51
N GLU A 235 5.21 -10.64 -15.77
CA GLU A 235 4.22 -11.70 -15.85
C GLU A 235 3.69 -11.77 -17.28
N SER A 236 3.33 -12.96 -17.75
CA SER A 236 2.76 -13.16 -19.09
C SER A 236 1.54 -12.28 -19.39
N ILE A 237 0.86 -11.81 -18.35
CA ILE A 237 -0.31 -10.93 -18.45
C ILE A 237 0.01 -9.55 -19.06
N ASP A 238 1.25 -9.08 -18.97
CA ASP A 238 1.67 -7.78 -19.51
C ASP A 238 1.66 -7.77 -21.06
N SER A 239 1.84 -8.94 -21.66
CA SER A 239 1.86 -9.12 -23.12
C SER A 239 0.52 -9.51 -23.73
N LEU A 240 -0.49 -9.85 -22.92
CA LEU A 240 -1.81 -10.27 -23.41
C LEU A 240 -2.63 -9.08 -23.89
N THR A 241 -3.33 -9.27 -25.00
CA THR A 241 -4.35 -8.34 -25.49
C THR A 241 -5.59 -8.37 -24.57
N ASP A 242 -6.43 -7.34 -24.66
CA ASP A 242 -7.68 -7.30 -23.90
C ASP A 242 -8.64 -8.45 -24.26
N GLU A 243 -8.57 -8.94 -25.50
CA GLU A 243 -9.36 -10.09 -25.98
C GLU A 243 -8.86 -11.39 -25.36
N GLU A 244 -7.53 -11.60 -25.31
CA GLU A 244 -6.91 -12.75 -24.65
C GLU A 244 -7.17 -12.75 -23.16
N LEU A 245 -7.13 -11.59 -22.52
CA LEU A 245 -7.47 -11.44 -21.09
C LEU A 245 -8.93 -11.84 -20.80
N ARG A 246 -9.85 -11.47 -21.70
CA ARG A 246 -11.26 -11.88 -21.57
C ARG A 246 -11.45 -13.37 -21.82
N GLY A 247 -10.58 -13.99 -22.63
CA GLY A 247 -10.58 -15.40 -22.92
C GLY A 247 -9.96 -16.30 -21.86
N LEU A 248 -9.13 -15.76 -20.95
CA LEU A 248 -8.46 -16.52 -19.88
C LEU A 248 -9.42 -17.27 -18.95
N ILE A 249 -10.64 -16.78 -18.84
CA ILE A 249 -11.65 -17.36 -17.95
C ILE A 249 -12.95 -17.49 -18.74
N GLN A 250 -13.18 -18.66 -19.34
CA GLN A 250 -14.48 -19.04 -19.86
C GLN A 250 -15.38 -19.45 -18.71
N ILE A 251 -16.05 -18.49 -18.11
CA ILE A 251 -17.16 -18.78 -17.22
C ILE A 251 -18.40 -18.90 -18.09
N ASN A 252 -19.19 -19.97 -17.89
CA ASN A 252 -20.54 -19.99 -18.40
C ASN A 252 -21.25 -18.72 -17.94
N ASP A 253 -21.53 -17.82 -18.85
CA ASP A 253 -22.26 -16.58 -18.61
C ASP A 253 -23.64 -16.90 -18.03
N LEU A 254 -23.73 -16.97 -16.71
CA LEU A 254 -24.98 -16.70 -16.05
C LEU A 254 -25.17 -15.19 -16.16
N SER A 255 -25.97 -14.80 -17.18
CA SER A 255 -26.26 -13.43 -17.56
C SER A 255 -26.38 -12.49 -16.37
N LEU A 256 -25.43 -11.59 -16.22
CA LEU A 256 -25.55 -10.39 -15.39
C LEU A 256 -26.53 -9.35 -15.99
N GLU A 257 -27.31 -9.73 -17.00
CA GLU A 257 -28.30 -8.86 -17.65
C GLU A 257 -29.51 -8.48 -16.75
N GLN A 258 -29.60 -8.97 -15.53
CA GLN A 258 -30.70 -8.66 -14.62
C GLN A 258 -30.36 -7.75 -13.44
N LEU A 259 -29.13 -7.23 -13.33
CA LEU A 259 -28.81 -6.21 -12.36
C LEU A 259 -28.32 -4.94 -13.07
N ASN A 260 -29.26 -4.27 -13.77
CA ASN A 260 -29.12 -2.85 -14.10
C ASN A 260 -29.17 -2.05 -12.80
N LEU A 261 -28.06 -2.01 -12.08
CA LEU A 261 -27.77 -0.98 -11.11
C LEU A 261 -26.76 -0.05 -11.76
N GLU A 262 -27.28 0.99 -12.41
CA GLU A 262 -26.53 2.22 -12.64
C GLU A 262 -26.16 2.81 -11.28
N GLU A 263 -25.18 2.26 -10.62
CA GLU A 263 -24.51 2.93 -9.52
C GLU A 263 -23.26 3.59 -10.06
N GLU A 264 -23.32 4.91 -10.16
CA GLU A 264 -22.13 5.75 -10.25
C GLU A 264 -21.16 5.31 -9.16
N PHE A 265 -20.01 4.78 -9.56
CA PHE A 265 -18.89 4.51 -8.66
C PHE A 265 -18.41 5.85 -8.07
N LEU A 266 -18.92 6.20 -6.90
CA LEU A 266 -18.34 7.23 -6.05
C LEU A 266 -17.03 6.68 -5.47
N SER A 267 -15.96 6.77 -6.25
CA SER A 267 -14.68 6.14 -5.95
C SER A 267 -13.76 6.96 -5.06
N ASP A 268 -14.22 7.95 -4.30
CA ASP A 268 -13.29 8.85 -3.59
C ASP A 268 -13.67 9.22 -2.14
N PHE A 269 -14.47 8.41 -1.47
CA PHE A 269 -14.65 8.60 -0.02
C PHE A 269 -14.05 7.46 0.77
N SER A 270 -12.78 7.60 1.16
CA SER A 270 -12.23 6.86 2.30
C SER A 270 -12.78 7.48 3.57
N PHE A 271 -13.80 6.87 4.15
CA PHE A 271 -14.20 7.17 5.52
C PHE A 271 -13.23 6.46 6.46
N ASP A 272 -12.33 7.22 7.09
CA ASP A 272 -11.60 6.79 8.27
C ASP A 272 -12.61 6.71 9.42
N GLU A 273 -13.09 5.51 9.76
CA GLU A 273 -14.01 5.27 10.87
C GLU A 273 -13.40 5.52 12.26
N GLU A 274 -12.14 5.89 12.37
CA GLU A 274 -11.48 6.11 13.67
C GLU A 274 -11.82 7.46 14.34
N HIS A 275 -12.48 8.40 13.66
CA HIS A 275 -12.78 9.72 14.25
C HIS A 275 -14.21 9.93 14.74
N LEU A 276 -15.08 8.93 14.70
CA LEU A 276 -16.49 9.08 15.10
C LEU A 276 -16.84 8.63 16.54
N LEU A 277 -15.87 8.18 17.34
CA LEU A 277 -16.13 7.71 18.70
C LEU A 277 -15.71 8.65 19.84
N GLU A 278 -15.09 9.79 19.59
CA GLU A 278 -14.68 10.74 20.63
C GLU A 278 -15.66 11.90 20.91
N GLY A 279 -16.86 11.88 20.36
CA GLY A 279 -17.82 12.98 20.46
C GLY A 279 -19.03 12.80 21.39
N ARG A 280 -19.06 11.79 22.28
CA ARG A 280 -20.19 11.62 23.22
C ARG A 280 -19.78 11.24 24.63
N GLN A 281 -19.14 12.17 25.33
CA GLN A 281 -19.24 12.24 26.80
C GLN A 281 -18.92 13.66 27.24
N SER A 282 -19.90 14.52 27.27
CA SER A 282 -20.01 15.71 28.16
C SER A 282 -21.41 16.27 28.00
N ASN A 283 -22.34 15.77 28.78
CA ASN A 283 -23.35 16.52 29.55
C ASN A 283 -24.12 15.53 30.44
#